data_634861ac9e9cd6a1f032bf34333edbc7
#
_entry.id   634861ac9e9cd6a1f032bf34333edbc7
#
_cell.length_a   1.000
_cell.length_b   1.000
_cell.length_c   1.000
_cell.angle_alpha   90.00
_cell.angle_beta   90.00
_cell.angle_gamma   90.00
#
_symmetry.space_group_name_H-M   'P 1'
#
loop_
_entity.id
_entity.type
_entity.pdbx_description
1 polymer ?
#
loop_
_entity_poly.entity_id
_entity_poly.type
_entity_poly.pdbx_seq_one_letter_code
_entity_poly.pdbx_strand_id
1 'polypeptide(L)'
;MSKKSTKPAGANIFAGAIEGLGDSVSAFFTDDEAQQFPVALDLIDMRPQIRTELEDEDNPLPELAASIKAVGVISPIFLRRKGERYELIAGERRVRAAQMAGLDAIPAMVRDLTDQQAEDIQAAENIQRKNLTNMELARRLQKDLEQLGSIDAVMAKRNKSRSWVSKIL
;
A
#
# COMPACT_ATOMS: atom_id res chain seq x y z
N MET A 1 -3.76 37.74 -18.69
CA MET A 1 -3.30 36.43 -19.19
C MET A 1 -3.19 35.50 -17.99
N SER A 2 -4.22 34.66 -17.78
CA SER A 2 -4.33 33.78 -16.62
C SER A 2 -3.66 32.44 -16.93
N LYS A 3 -2.60 32.08 -16.17
CA LYS A 3 -1.97 30.77 -16.30
C LYS A 3 -2.88 29.72 -15.65
N LYS A 4 -3.46 28.83 -16.46
CA LYS A 4 -4.11 27.60 -15.99
C LYS A 4 -3.05 26.69 -15.40
N SER A 5 -3.11 26.47 -14.09
CA SER A 5 -2.37 25.44 -13.37
C SER A 5 -2.96 24.08 -13.75
N THR A 6 -2.20 23.25 -14.43
CA THR A 6 -2.53 21.85 -14.71
C THR A 6 -2.27 21.03 -13.44
N LYS A 7 -3.34 20.54 -12.82
CA LYS A 7 -3.30 19.57 -11.70
C LYS A 7 -2.56 18.31 -12.14
N PRO A 8 -1.57 17.80 -11.38
CA PRO A 8 -0.97 16.50 -11.66
C PRO A 8 -1.97 15.38 -11.41
N ALA A 9 -2.03 14.42 -12.33
CA ALA A 9 -3.00 13.33 -12.40
C ALA A 9 -2.83 12.23 -11.32
N GLY A 10 -1.99 12.44 -10.30
CA GLY A 10 -1.68 11.44 -9.26
C GLY A 10 -2.51 11.52 -7.97
N ALA A 11 -3.28 12.60 -7.77
CA ALA A 11 -3.90 12.90 -6.47
C ALA A 11 -5.19 12.11 -6.17
N ASN A 12 -5.79 11.43 -7.14
CA ASN A 12 -7.14 10.86 -6.97
C ASN A 12 -7.23 9.35 -6.70
N ILE A 13 -6.11 8.62 -6.69
CA ILE A 13 -6.16 7.16 -6.51
C ILE A 13 -6.50 6.77 -5.05
N PHE A 14 -6.24 7.66 -4.11
CA PHE A 14 -6.47 7.42 -2.68
C PHE A 14 -7.68 8.17 -2.11
N ALA A 15 -8.27 9.13 -2.81
CA ALA A 15 -9.36 9.96 -2.28
C ALA A 15 -10.61 9.14 -1.87
N GLY A 16 -10.95 8.08 -2.60
CA GLY A 16 -12.08 7.20 -2.25
C GLY A 16 -11.77 6.16 -1.16
N ALA A 17 -10.50 5.97 -0.81
CA ALA A 17 -10.08 5.00 0.20
C ALA A 17 -9.94 5.63 1.60
N ILE A 18 -10.05 6.95 1.70
CA ILE A 18 -9.74 7.74 2.91
C ILE A 18 -11.00 8.27 3.59
N GLU A 19 -12.19 8.12 2.97
CA GLU A 19 -13.45 8.46 3.60
C GLU A 19 -13.66 7.61 4.87
N GLY A 20 -13.44 8.22 6.04
CA GLY A 20 -13.56 7.60 7.36
C GLY A 20 -12.26 7.58 8.19
N LEU A 21 -11.13 7.99 7.62
CA LEU A 21 -9.91 8.26 8.36
C LEU A 21 -9.93 9.71 8.82
N GLY A 22 -9.59 9.97 10.09
CA GLY A 22 -9.60 11.32 10.65
C GLY A 22 -8.88 12.34 9.75
N ASP A 23 -9.27 13.60 9.86
CA ASP A 23 -8.82 14.70 9.00
C ASP A 23 -7.30 14.77 8.78
N SER A 24 -6.50 14.36 9.77
CA SER A 24 -5.04 14.35 9.69
C SER A 24 -4.49 13.33 8.69
N VAL A 25 -5.15 12.17 8.54
CA VAL A 25 -4.72 11.11 7.61
C VAL A 25 -5.17 11.44 6.19
N SER A 26 -6.39 11.97 6.06
CA SER A 26 -6.90 12.45 4.77
C SER A 26 -6.02 13.56 4.21
N ALA A 27 -5.60 14.52 5.03
CA ALA A 27 -4.68 15.59 4.65
C ALA A 27 -3.33 15.07 4.14
N PHE A 28 -2.80 14.00 4.74
CA PHE A 28 -1.53 13.40 4.31
C PHE A 28 -1.54 12.94 2.85
N PHE A 29 -2.69 12.46 2.37
CA PHE A 29 -2.80 11.92 1.01
C PHE A 29 -3.31 12.95 -0.02
N THR A 30 -3.90 14.06 0.42
CA THR A 30 -4.58 15.03 -0.48
C THR A 30 -3.88 16.38 -0.61
N ASP A 31 -2.88 16.67 0.23
CA ASP A 31 -2.30 18.02 0.32
C ASP A 31 -1.24 18.28 -0.75
N ASP A 32 -1.28 19.47 -1.34
CA ASP A 32 -0.38 19.98 -2.38
C ASP A 32 1.07 20.22 -1.88
N GLU A 33 1.32 20.15 -0.56
CA GLU A 33 2.62 20.42 0.05
C GLU A 33 3.57 19.20 0.11
N ALA A 34 3.12 18.02 -0.33
CA ALA A 34 3.99 16.85 -0.38
C ALA A 34 5.04 17.03 -1.48
N GLN A 35 6.29 17.18 -1.09
CA GLN A 35 7.40 17.23 -2.02
C GLN A 35 7.70 15.81 -2.53
N GLN A 36 7.54 15.59 -3.83
CA GLN A 36 7.93 14.35 -4.47
C GLN A 36 9.32 14.49 -5.10
N PHE A 37 10.26 13.70 -4.62
CA PHE A 37 11.63 13.64 -5.16
C PHE A 37 12.25 12.26 -4.93
N PRO A 38 13.31 11.88 -5.69
CA PRO A 38 14.03 10.65 -5.45
C PRO A 38 14.82 10.75 -4.12
N VAL A 39 14.67 9.75 -3.25
CA VAL A 39 15.40 9.61 -2.00
C VAL A 39 16.32 8.40 -2.09
N ALA A 40 17.58 8.57 -1.69
CA ALA A 40 18.56 7.50 -1.65
C ALA A 40 18.12 6.41 -0.65
N LEU A 41 18.21 5.15 -1.07
CA LEU A 41 17.72 4.00 -0.30
C LEU A 41 18.49 3.81 1.02
N ASP A 42 19.75 4.20 1.08
CA ASP A 42 20.58 4.16 2.27
C ASP A 42 20.19 5.18 3.35
N LEU A 43 19.45 6.25 2.98
CA LEU A 43 18.91 7.25 3.90
C LEU A 43 17.55 6.86 4.49
N ILE A 44 16.97 5.74 4.09
CA ILE A 44 15.63 5.32 4.52
C ILE A 44 15.73 4.33 5.66
N ASP A 45 15.20 4.72 6.82
CA ASP A 45 15.07 3.87 7.99
C ASP A 45 13.71 3.14 7.95
N MET A 46 13.76 1.81 7.94
CA MET A 46 12.58 0.98 8.07
C MET A 46 12.32 0.70 9.54
N ARG A 47 11.13 1.02 10.05
CA ARG A 47 10.72 0.58 11.38
C ARG A 47 10.63 -0.96 11.42
N PRO A 48 11.00 -1.61 12.55
CA PRO A 48 10.68 -3.01 12.74
C PRO A 48 9.16 -3.15 12.69
N GLN A 49 8.66 -3.64 11.56
CA GLN A 49 7.22 -3.88 11.42
C GLN A 49 6.88 -5.22 12.10
N ILE A 50 5.74 -5.27 12.77
CA ILE A 50 5.12 -6.45 13.38
C ILE A 50 4.67 -7.47 12.29
N ARG A 51 5.19 -7.33 11.09
CA ARG A 51 4.75 -8.07 9.92
C ARG A 51 5.64 -9.30 9.70
N THR A 52 5.11 -10.46 10.03
CA THR A 52 5.74 -11.76 9.78
C THR A 52 5.57 -12.27 8.35
N GLU A 53 4.66 -11.68 7.55
CA GLU A 53 4.35 -12.16 6.20
C GLU A 53 4.53 -11.04 5.16
N LEU A 54 5.72 -10.96 4.58
CA LEU A 54 6.04 -10.07 3.45
C LEU A 54 5.74 -10.74 2.11
N GLU A 55 5.49 -12.05 2.13
CA GLU A 55 5.16 -12.83 0.95
C GLU A 55 3.65 -12.74 0.68
N ASP A 56 3.34 -12.09 -0.43
CA ASP A 56 2.03 -12.13 -1.05
C ASP A 56 2.12 -13.25 -2.11
N GLU A 57 1.43 -14.36 -1.91
CA GLU A 57 1.47 -15.51 -2.82
C GLU A 57 1.06 -15.11 -4.25
N ASP A 58 0.20 -14.09 -4.37
CA ASP A 58 -0.29 -13.58 -5.66
C ASP A 58 0.66 -12.57 -6.33
N ASN A 59 1.66 -12.05 -5.62
CA ASN A 59 2.65 -11.09 -6.16
C ASN A 59 3.98 -11.19 -5.39
N PRO A 60 4.79 -12.19 -5.70
CA PRO A 60 6.05 -12.42 -4.99
C PRO A 60 7.02 -11.25 -5.17
N LEU A 61 7.82 -10.98 -4.14
CA LEU A 61 8.76 -9.85 -4.12
C LEU A 61 9.76 -9.84 -5.30
N PRO A 62 10.28 -11.00 -5.78
CA PRO A 62 11.17 -11.06 -6.95
C PRO A 62 10.50 -10.57 -8.24
N GLU A 63 9.21 -10.85 -8.45
CA GLU A 63 8.48 -10.35 -9.62
C GLU A 63 8.32 -8.83 -9.58
N LEU A 64 8.02 -8.28 -8.41
CA LEU A 64 7.98 -6.84 -8.22
C LEU A 64 9.36 -6.22 -8.47
N ALA A 65 10.44 -6.83 -8.00
CA ALA A 65 11.80 -6.37 -8.26
C ALA A 65 12.15 -6.39 -9.75
N ALA A 66 11.76 -7.44 -10.48
CA ALA A 66 11.95 -7.54 -11.93
C ALA A 66 11.17 -6.44 -12.68
N SER A 67 9.93 -6.19 -12.27
CA SER A 67 9.12 -5.10 -12.82
C SER A 67 9.75 -3.74 -12.56
N ILE A 68 10.20 -3.47 -11.33
CA ILE A 68 10.89 -2.22 -10.95
C ILE A 68 12.18 -2.04 -11.75
N LYS A 69 12.92 -3.11 -11.99
CA LYS A 69 14.13 -3.05 -12.81
C LYS A 69 13.84 -2.69 -14.27
N ALA A 70 12.70 -3.13 -14.80
CA ALA A 70 12.30 -2.91 -16.20
C ALA A 70 11.71 -1.52 -16.43
N VAL A 71 10.82 -1.04 -15.55
CA VAL A 71 10.02 0.18 -15.77
C VAL A 71 10.20 1.26 -14.70
N GLY A 72 11.00 0.98 -13.68
CA GLY A 72 11.15 1.86 -12.52
C GLY A 72 10.01 1.76 -11.51
N VAL A 73 10.07 2.57 -10.47
CA VAL A 73 9.02 2.67 -9.44
C VAL A 73 7.99 3.69 -9.88
N ILE A 74 6.79 3.23 -10.25
CA ILE A 74 5.70 4.09 -10.77
C ILE A 74 5.02 4.86 -9.63
N SER A 75 4.78 4.20 -8.50
CA SER A 75 4.10 4.82 -7.35
C SER A 75 5.12 5.16 -6.27
N PRO A 76 5.20 6.43 -5.80
CA PRO A 76 6.14 6.82 -4.78
C PRO A 76 5.87 6.11 -3.45
N ILE A 77 6.91 5.99 -2.63
CA ILE A 77 6.79 5.58 -1.22
C ILE A 77 6.49 6.81 -0.35
N PHE A 78 6.04 6.57 0.88
CA PHE A 78 5.75 7.65 1.83
C PHE A 78 6.78 7.64 2.94
N LEU A 79 7.40 8.80 3.14
CA LEU A 79 8.45 9.02 4.12
C LEU A 79 8.11 10.20 5.01
N ARG A 80 8.59 10.18 6.25
CA ARG A 80 8.71 11.38 7.08
C ARG A 80 10.17 11.75 7.28
N ARG A 81 10.43 13.04 7.44
CA ARG A 81 11.77 13.52 7.77
C ARG A 81 12.10 13.22 9.25
N LYS A 82 13.29 12.72 9.50
CA LYS A 82 13.80 12.44 10.84
C LYS A 82 15.27 12.86 10.93
N GLY A 83 15.50 14.14 11.24
CA GLY A 83 16.83 14.73 11.13
C GLY A 83 17.32 14.75 9.68
N GLU A 84 18.49 14.17 9.43
CA GLU A 84 19.08 14.06 8.08
C GLU A 84 18.67 12.78 7.35
N ARG A 85 17.87 11.93 7.97
CA ARG A 85 17.38 10.67 7.41
C ARG A 85 15.86 10.69 7.23
N TYR A 86 15.33 9.62 6.67
CA TYR A 86 13.90 9.48 6.40
C TYR A 86 13.39 8.20 7.04
N GLU A 87 12.25 8.25 7.68
CA GLU A 87 11.58 7.08 8.22
C GLU A 87 10.45 6.66 7.31
N LEU A 88 10.41 5.37 6.98
CA LEU A 88 9.38 4.79 6.11
C LEU A 88 8.03 4.74 6.81
N ILE A 89 7.03 5.39 6.22
CA ILE A 89 5.64 5.36 6.67
C ILE A 89 4.84 4.29 5.91
N ALA A 90 4.96 4.26 4.57
CA ALA A 90 4.30 3.26 3.75
C ALA A 90 5.10 2.93 2.48
N GLY A 91 5.02 1.68 2.02
CA GLY A 91 5.65 1.22 0.79
C GLY A 91 6.84 0.28 0.99
N GLU A 92 6.93 -0.45 2.09
CA GLU A 92 8.05 -1.36 2.42
C GLU A 92 8.37 -2.36 1.30
N ARG A 93 7.37 -3.00 0.68
CA ARG A 93 7.59 -3.92 -0.43
C ARG A 93 8.30 -3.26 -1.61
N ARG A 94 7.97 -1.98 -1.91
CA ARG A 94 8.62 -1.20 -2.97
C ARG A 94 10.07 -0.87 -2.63
N VAL A 95 10.37 -0.52 -1.38
CA VAL A 95 11.74 -0.31 -0.91
C VAL A 95 12.58 -1.58 -1.07
N ARG A 96 12.09 -2.72 -0.57
CA ARG A 96 12.79 -4.01 -0.66
C ARG A 96 12.98 -4.46 -2.12
N ALA A 97 11.94 -4.31 -2.94
CA ALA A 97 12.03 -4.65 -4.36
C ALA A 97 13.00 -3.72 -5.13
N ALA A 98 13.06 -2.43 -4.80
CA ALA A 98 14.02 -1.50 -5.35
C ALA A 98 15.46 -1.85 -4.96
N GLN A 99 15.70 -2.25 -3.70
CA GLN A 99 16.98 -2.77 -3.24
C GLN A 99 17.40 -4.04 -4.00
N MET A 100 16.47 -5.00 -4.17
CA MET A 100 16.71 -6.22 -4.95
C MET A 100 16.96 -5.93 -6.43
N ALA A 101 16.34 -4.89 -6.99
CA ALA A 101 16.54 -4.43 -8.36
C ALA A 101 17.87 -3.69 -8.55
N GLY A 102 18.59 -3.36 -7.46
CA GLY A 102 19.86 -2.64 -7.49
C GLY A 102 19.73 -1.15 -7.77
N LEU A 103 18.62 -0.53 -7.38
CA LEU A 103 18.43 0.92 -7.48
C LEU A 103 19.14 1.63 -6.32
N ASP A 104 19.72 2.81 -6.59
CA ASP A 104 20.34 3.66 -5.56
C ASP A 104 19.31 4.56 -4.87
N ALA A 105 18.25 4.93 -5.57
CA ALA A 105 17.21 5.85 -5.07
C ALA A 105 15.81 5.41 -5.52
N ILE A 106 14.80 5.87 -4.78
CA ILE A 106 13.38 5.57 -5.05
C ILE A 106 12.56 6.86 -4.98
N PRO A 107 11.56 7.05 -5.86
CA PRO A 107 10.66 8.19 -5.76
C PRO A 107 9.86 8.13 -4.45
N ALA A 108 9.88 9.20 -3.70
CA ALA A 108 9.26 9.31 -2.40
C ALA A 108 8.47 10.61 -2.25
N MET A 109 7.37 10.55 -1.52
CA MET A 109 6.66 11.70 -0.98
C MET A 109 7.12 11.89 0.47
N VAL A 110 7.70 13.05 0.76
CA VAL A 110 8.27 13.36 2.08
C VAL A 110 7.43 14.41 2.77
N ARG A 111 7.15 14.18 4.06
CA ARG A 111 6.47 15.15 4.93
C ARG A 111 7.12 15.22 6.31
N ASP A 112 6.92 16.37 6.95
CA ASP A 112 7.21 16.54 8.35
C ASP A 112 6.00 16.10 9.17
N LEU A 113 6.15 15.01 9.93
CA LEU A 113 5.11 14.40 10.75
C LEU A 113 5.59 14.20 12.17
N THR A 114 4.70 14.43 13.12
CA THR A 114 4.92 14.03 14.52
C THR A 114 4.90 12.49 14.63
N ASP A 115 5.41 11.95 15.74
CA ASP A 115 5.38 10.51 15.98
C ASP A 115 3.94 9.96 15.99
N GLN A 116 3.02 10.69 16.63
CA GLN A 116 1.61 10.32 16.69
C GLN A 116 0.96 10.27 15.29
N GLN A 117 1.19 11.29 14.47
CA GLN A 117 0.66 11.32 13.10
C GLN A 117 1.21 10.16 12.25
N ALA A 118 2.49 9.84 12.40
CA ALA A 118 3.10 8.71 11.70
C ALA A 118 2.49 7.37 12.12
N GLU A 119 2.22 7.18 13.42
CA GLU A 119 1.55 5.98 13.94
C GLU A 119 0.12 5.87 13.46
N ASP A 120 -0.64 6.96 13.47
CA ASP A 120 -2.04 7.01 13.02
C ASP A 120 -2.14 6.65 11.52
N ILE A 121 -1.24 7.18 10.68
CA ILE A 121 -1.20 6.87 9.25
C ILE A 121 -0.87 5.39 9.01
N GLN A 122 0.12 4.84 9.73
CA GLN A 122 0.47 3.43 9.61
C GLN A 122 -0.67 2.50 10.06
N ALA A 123 -1.35 2.85 11.16
CA ALA A 123 -2.50 2.12 11.64
C ALA A 123 -3.63 2.12 10.60
N ALA A 124 -3.91 3.28 10.01
CA ALA A 124 -4.92 3.44 8.98
C ALA A 124 -4.61 2.64 7.71
N GLU A 125 -3.36 2.70 7.21
CA GLU A 125 -2.92 1.89 6.06
C GLU A 125 -3.12 0.39 6.31
N ASN A 126 -2.78 -0.05 7.52
CA ASN A 126 -2.89 -1.46 7.90
C ASN A 126 -4.36 -1.93 7.99
N ILE A 127 -5.25 -1.08 8.51
CA ILE A 127 -6.70 -1.34 8.57
C ILE A 127 -7.28 -1.43 7.16
N GLN A 128 -6.95 -0.48 6.29
CA GLN A 128 -7.42 -0.48 4.89
C GLN A 128 -6.96 -1.71 4.13
N ARG A 129 -5.71 -2.12 4.31
CA ARG A 129 -5.19 -3.32 3.67
C ARG A 129 -5.94 -4.58 4.10
N LYS A 130 -6.25 -4.73 5.40
CA LYS A 130 -7.08 -5.83 5.90
C LYS A 130 -8.47 -5.83 5.27
N ASN A 131 -9.09 -4.67 5.14
CA ASN A 131 -10.41 -4.52 4.53
C ASN A 131 -10.37 -4.86 3.03
N LEU A 132 -9.35 -4.40 2.28
CA LEU A 132 -9.17 -4.74 0.87
C LEU A 132 -8.97 -6.25 0.68
N THR A 133 -8.14 -6.88 1.49
CA THR A 133 -7.92 -8.33 1.44
C THR A 133 -9.22 -9.10 1.71
N ASN A 134 -10.01 -8.67 2.68
CA ASN A 134 -11.32 -9.29 2.97
C ASN A 134 -12.30 -9.11 1.81
N MET A 135 -12.34 -7.94 1.19
CA MET A 135 -13.20 -7.68 0.01
C MET A 135 -12.75 -8.48 -1.22
N GLU A 136 -11.46 -8.60 -1.45
CA GLU A 136 -10.92 -9.42 -2.53
C GLU A 136 -11.24 -10.89 -2.30
N LEU A 137 -11.08 -11.38 -1.08
CA LEU A 137 -11.44 -12.73 -0.70
C LEU A 137 -12.93 -13.00 -0.90
N ALA A 138 -13.80 -12.07 -0.48
CA ALA A 138 -15.24 -12.15 -0.70
C ALA A 138 -15.58 -12.23 -2.19
N ARG A 139 -14.99 -11.38 -3.02
CA ARG A 139 -15.17 -11.42 -4.48
C ARG A 139 -14.70 -12.74 -5.10
N ARG A 140 -13.58 -13.29 -4.64
CA ARG A 140 -13.09 -14.60 -5.09
C ARG A 140 -14.04 -15.74 -4.70
N LEU A 141 -14.55 -15.72 -3.46
CA LEU A 141 -15.52 -16.72 -3.00
C LEU A 141 -16.86 -16.61 -3.74
N GLN A 142 -17.31 -15.40 -4.03
CA GLN A 142 -18.52 -15.18 -4.83
C GLN A 142 -18.37 -15.72 -6.24
N LYS A 143 -17.23 -15.47 -6.89
CA LYS A 143 -16.92 -16.03 -8.21
C LYS A 143 -16.87 -17.57 -8.20
N ASP A 144 -16.25 -18.15 -7.16
CA ASP A 144 -16.25 -19.61 -6.98
C ASP A 144 -17.66 -20.16 -6.81
N LEU A 145 -18.53 -19.47 -6.05
CA LEU A 145 -19.93 -19.86 -5.85
C LEU A 145 -20.73 -19.82 -7.16
N GLU A 146 -20.54 -18.78 -7.96
CA GLU A 146 -21.14 -18.66 -9.29
C GLU A 146 -20.71 -19.80 -10.24
N GLN A 147 -19.43 -20.18 -10.19
CA GLN A 147 -18.88 -21.25 -11.04
C GLN A 147 -19.25 -22.65 -10.60
N LEU A 148 -19.30 -22.88 -9.30
CA LEU A 148 -19.50 -24.22 -8.70
C LEU A 148 -20.95 -24.50 -8.30
N GLY A 149 -21.78 -23.45 -8.22
CA GLY A 149 -23.22 -23.55 -7.96
C GLY A 149 -23.61 -23.91 -6.54
N SER A 150 -22.65 -24.19 -5.64
CA SER A 150 -22.97 -24.53 -4.25
C SER A 150 -21.88 -24.14 -3.27
N ILE A 151 -22.29 -23.80 -2.04
CA ILE A 151 -21.39 -23.50 -0.92
C ILE A 151 -20.53 -24.72 -0.58
N ASP A 152 -21.09 -25.94 -0.64
CA ASP A 152 -20.36 -27.17 -0.32
C ASP A 152 -19.21 -27.43 -1.29
N ALA A 153 -19.41 -27.13 -2.58
CA ALA A 153 -18.34 -27.21 -3.59
C ALA A 153 -17.25 -26.16 -3.35
N VAL A 154 -17.61 -24.94 -2.92
CA VAL A 154 -16.66 -23.90 -2.52
C VAL A 154 -15.86 -24.31 -1.28
N MET A 155 -16.52 -24.90 -0.27
CA MET A 155 -15.88 -25.46 0.92
C MET A 155 -14.84 -26.51 0.54
N ALA A 156 -15.19 -27.47 -0.31
CA ALA A 156 -14.29 -28.51 -0.78
C ALA A 156 -13.10 -27.92 -1.56
N LYS A 157 -13.35 -26.99 -2.50
CA LYS A 157 -12.30 -26.31 -3.29
C LYS A 157 -11.33 -25.54 -2.42
N ARG A 158 -11.82 -24.83 -1.39
CA ARG A 158 -11.01 -23.96 -0.53
C ARG A 158 -10.51 -24.64 0.75
N ASN A 159 -10.91 -25.87 0.99
CA ASN A 159 -10.62 -26.62 2.23
C ASN A 159 -10.97 -25.80 3.50
N LYS A 160 -12.16 -25.20 3.53
CA LYS A 160 -12.65 -24.33 4.61
C LYS A 160 -14.02 -24.79 5.10
N SER A 161 -14.33 -24.46 6.36
CA SER A 161 -15.62 -24.75 6.97
C SER A 161 -16.73 -23.89 6.39
N ARG A 162 -17.98 -24.39 6.48
CA ARG A 162 -19.17 -23.64 6.04
C ARG A 162 -19.31 -22.31 6.76
N SER A 163 -19.06 -22.27 8.08
CA SER A 163 -19.12 -21.06 8.88
C SER A 163 -18.08 -20.04 8.42
N TRP A 164 -16.88 -20.47 8.01
CA TRP A 164 -15.86 -19.59 7.46
C TRP A 164 -16.28 -19.00 6.10
N VAL A 165 -16.80 -19.81 5.18
CA VAL A 165 -17.26 -19.32 3.87
C VAL A 165 -18.44 -18.35 4.03
N SER A 166 -19.46 -18.70 4.86
CA SER A 166 -20.63 -17.85 5.09
C SER A 166 -20.34 -16.55 5.84
N LYS A 167 -19.23 -16.47 6.56
CA LYS A 167 -18.83 -15.23 7.25
C LYS A 167 -18.20 -14.21 6.31
N ILE A 168 -17.64 -14.68 5.20
CA ILE A 168 -16.92 -13.84 4.25
C ILE A 168 -17.82 -13.43 3.08
N LEU A 169 -18.76 -14.30 2.65
CA LEU A 169 -19.81 -13.98 1.67
C LEU A 169 -20.89 -13.09 2.27
#